data_dc2750c2c8578d3fffd72317942b933b
#
_entry.id   dc2750c2c8578d3fffd72317942b933b
#
_cell.length_a   1.000
_cell.length_b   1.000
_cell.length_c   1.000
_cell.angle_alpha   90.00
_cell.angle_beta   90.00
_cell.angle_gamma   90.00
#
_symmetry.space_group_name_H-M   'P 1'
#
loop_
_entity.id
_entity.type
_entity.pdbx_description
1 polymer ?
#
loop_
_entity_poly.entity_id
_entity_poly.type
_entity_poly.pdbx_seq_one_letter_code
_entity_poly.pdbx_strand_id
1 'polypeptide(L)'
;MKCKLCISLFLMASFLMSCAQSSTSTSQVLKAAAYKEAIAAKNIQVLDVRTAAEFNAGHIQNALQANWLDQKEFANRTQHLDKNLTVYVYCQVGARSASAQAALEAKGYNVINLEGGLSNWKMNGFPVEGAANTAQMSVEDLNTTTSSNKIVLVEIGGDWCPPCRKMLPVLEKLKQKPAAPFYFLKVDGANDIDVMKSLNAEGLPTFILFKNGKETWRHEGLVTLEEFNAALNK
;
A
#
# COMPACT_ATOMS: atom_id res chain seq x y z
N MET A 1 28.17 -86.79 2.89
CA MET A 1 27.32 -86.31 1.82
C MET A 1 26.88 -84.89 2.18
N LYS A 2 27.26 -83.90 1.39
CA LYS A 2 27.26 -82.46 1.77
C LYS A 2 25.99 -81.79 1.29
N CYS A 3 25.20 -81.29 2.26
CA CYS A 3 24.02 -80.48 1.97
C CYS A 3 24.45 -79.01 1.83
N LYS A 4 24.17 -78.36 0.66
CA LYS A 4 24.49 -76.97 0.42
C LYS A 4 23.23 -76.12 0.73
N LEU A 5 23.35 -75.30 1.76
CA LEU A 5 22.36 -74.36 2.19
C LEU A 5 22.42 -73.10 1.25
N CYS A 6 21.38 -72.87 0.44
CA CYS A 6 21.22 -71.66 -0.35
C CYS A 6 20.52 -70.56 0.50
N ILE A 7 21.29 -69.56 0.92
CA ILE A 7 20.75 -68.39 1.57
C ILE A 7 20.29 -67.39 0.47
N SER A 8 19.00 -67.26 0.32
CA SER A 8 18.36 -66.26 -0.57
C SER A 8 18.27 -64.94 0.14
N LEU A 9 19.06 -63.95 -0.29
CA LEU A 9 19.07 -62.59 0.23
C LEU A 9 17.95 -61.79 -0.40
N PHE A 10 16.86 -61.54 0.33
CA PHE A 10 15.72 -60.74 -0.11
C PHE A 10 16.05 -59.28 0.12
N LEU A 11 16.43 -58.56 -0.93
CA LEU A 11 16.65 -57.10 -0.88
C LEU A 11 15.27 -56.40 -0.88
N MET A 12 14.86 -55.92 0.29
CA MET A 12 13.64 -55.17 0.48
C MET A 12 13.95 -53.71 0.12
N ALA A 13 13.66 -53.29 -1.11
CA ALA A 13 13.75 -51.93 -1.56
C ALA A 13 12.60 -51.11 -0.94
N SER A 14 12.89 -50.36 0.10
CA SER A 14 11.96 -49.41 0.72
C SER A 14 11.80 -48.19 -0.19
N PHE A 15 10.72 -48.14 -0.96
CA PHE A 15 10.31 -46.96 -1.71
C PHE A 15 9.78 -45.93 -0.71
N LEU A 16 10.61 -44.94 -0.35
CA LEU A 16 10.17 -43.76 0.35
C LEU A 16 9.37 -42.88 -0.62
N MET A 17 8.08 -43.09 -0.62
CA MET A 17 7.12 -42.23 -1.31
C MET A 17 7.05 -40.91 -0.54
N SER A 18 7.91 -39.94 -0.92
CA SER A 18 7.84 -38.58 -0.44
C SER A 18 6.53 -37.97 -0.97
N CYS A 19 5.49 -37.97 -0.16
CA CYS A 19 4.31 -37.15 -0.40
C CYS A 19 4.73 -35.70 -0.31
N ALA A 20 5.01 -35.07 -1.46
CA ALA A 20 5.00 -33.63 -1.57
C ALA A 20 3.55 -33.18 -1.27
N GLN A 21 3.28 -32.77 -0.04
CA GLN A 21 2.05 -32.05 0.29
C GLN A 21 2.08 -30.73 -0.47
N SER A 22 1.45 -30.67 -1.64
CA SER A 22 1.02 -29.42 -2.22
C SER A 22 0.04 -28.80 -1.21
N SER A 23 0.52 -27.83 -0.42
CA SER A 23 -0.36 -26.96 0.36
C SER A 23 -1.17 -26.14 -0.65
N THR A 24 -2.33 -26.63 -1.04
CA THR A 24 -3.37 -25.81 -1.66
C THR A 24 -3.78 -24.79 -0.59
N SER A 25 -3.18 -23.60 -0.68
CA SER A 25 -3.61 -22.44 0.09
C SER A 25 -5.05 -22.17 -0.29
N THR A 26 -6.00 -22.61 0.54
CA THR A 26 -7.39 -22.23 0.40
C THR A 26 -7.45 -20.75 0.73
N SER A 27 -7.73 -19.90 -0.26
CA SER A 27 -7.84 -18.45 -0.07
C SER A 27 -8.80 -18.14 1.08
N GLN A 28 -8.27 -17.48 2.12
CA GLN A 28 -9.01 -17.28 3.37
C GLN A 28 -9.97 -16.10 3.22
N VAL A 29 -11.25 -16.33 3.53
CA VAL A 29 -12.32 -15.32 3.48
C VAL A 29 -12.98 -15.24 4.85
N LEU A 30 -13.20 -14.03 5.37
CA LEU A 30 -13.88 -13.81 6.65
C LEU A 30 -15.17 -13.00 6.46
N LYS A 31 -16.20 -13.38 7.21
CA LYS A 31 -17.43 -12.59 7.37
C LYS A 31 -17.12 -11.27 8.08
N ALA A 32 -17.94 -10.24 7.85
CA ALA A 32 -17.68 -8.88 8.33
C ALA A 32 -17.40 -8.77 9.85
N ALA A 33 -18.09 -9.51 10.70
CA ALA A 33 -17.85 -9.48 12.14
C ALA A 33 -16.46 -10.05 12.52
N ALA A 34 -16.10 -11.23 11.99
CA ALA A 34 -14.81 -11.85 12.24
C ALA A 34 -13.66 -11.03 11.62
N TYR A 35 -13.89 -10.41 10.44
CA TYR A 35 -12.95 -9.52 9.81
C TYR A 35 -12.69 -8.27 10.68
N LYS A 36 -13.74 -7.66 11.24
CA LYS A 36 -13.64 -6.53 12.16
C LYS A 36 -12.79 -6.85 13.40
N GLU A 37 -13.02 -7.99 14.00
CA GLU A 37 -12.22 -8.45 15.16
C GLU A 37 -10.76 -8.65 14.77
N ALA A 38 -10.52 -9.28 13.62
CA ALA A 38 -9.17 -9.57 13.14
C ALA A 38 -8.36 -8.31 12.83
N ILE A 39 -8.99 -7.29 12.22
CA ILE A 39 -8.29 -6.03 11.91
C ILE A 39 -8.09 -5.10 13.11
N ALA A 40 -8.63 -5.42 14.28
CA ALA A 40 -8.34 -4.71 15.52
C ALA A 40 -6.92 -5.03 16.07
N ALA A 41 -6.25 -6.05 15.54
CA ALA A 41 -4.89 -6.41 15.92
C ALA A 41 -3.86 -5.35 15.45
N LYS A 42 -2.72 -5.25 16.18
CA LYS A 42 -1.72 -4.22 15.90
C LYS A 42 -0.81 -4.52 14.70
N ASN A 43 -0.54 -5.79 14.40
CA ASN A 43 0.45 -6.18 13.41
C ASN A 43 -0.23 -6.73 12.15
N ILE A 44 -1.03 -5.89 11.49
CA ILE A 44 -1.75 -6.23 10.26
C ILE A 44 -1.74 -5.04 9.28
N GLN A 45 -2.11 -5.31 8.06
CA GLN A 45 -2.30 -4.31 7.01
C GLN A 45 -3.69 -4.47 6.41
N VAL A 46 -4.52 -3.44 6.46
CA VAL A 46 -5.81 -3.42 5.76
C VAL A 46 -5.59 -2.77 4.39
N LEU A 47 -6.09 -3.38 3.31
CA LEU A 47 -5.90 -2.91 1.94
C LEU A 47 -7.23 -2.79 1.21
N ASP A 48 -7.60 -1.57 0.83
CA ASP A 48 -8.68 -1.26 -0.09
C ASP A 48 -8.17 -1.32 -1.53
N VAL A 49 -8.74 -2.21 -2.34
CA VAL A 49 -8.33 -2.33 -3.74
C VAL A 49 -9.27 -1.63 -4.72
N ARG A 50 -10.06 -0.68 -4.22
CA ARG A 50 -10.92 0.19 -5.02
C ARG A 50 -10.13 1.38 -5.57
N THR A 51 -10.78 2.16 -6.42
CA THR A 51 -10.22 3.44 -6.91
C THR A 51 -10.04 4.45 -5.78
N ALA A 52 -9.18 5.45 -5.98
CA ALA A 52 -8.99 6.54 -5.02
C ALA A 52 -10.29 7.30 -4.73
N ALA A 53 -11.14 7.54 -5.74
CA ALA A 53 -12.44 8.19 -5.57
C ALA A 53 -13.40 7.36 -4.70
N GLU A 54 -13.45 6.02 -4.89
CA GLU A 54 -14.25 5.12 -4.04
C GLU A 54 -13.73 5.09 -2.61
N PHE A 55 -12.41 5.12 -2.43
CA PHE A 55 -11.75 5.17 -1.12
C PHE A 55 -12.11 6.45 -0.37
N ASN A 56 -12.01 7.61 -1.02
CA ASN A 56 -12.36 8.90 -0.42
C ASN A 56 -13.83 9.02 -0.04
N ALA A 57 -14.73 8.41 -0.81
CA ALA A 57 -16.15 8.37 -0.49
C ALA A 57 -16.50 7.53 0.76
N GLY A 58 -15.50 6.85 1.32
CA GLY A 58 -15.60 6.10 2.58
C GLY A 58 -14.87 4.76 2.53
N HIS A 59 -14.02 4.52 3.53
CA HIS A 59 -13.18 3.33 3.65
C HIS A 59 -13.11 2.81 5.09
N ILE A 60 -12.62 1.60 5.28
CA ILE A 60 -12.37 1.03 6.61
C ILE A 60 -11.17 1.76 7.23
N GLN A 61 -11.28 2.09 8.50
CA GLN A 61 -10.26 2.81 9.27
C GLN A 61 -8.86 2.22 9.08
N ASN A 62 -7.86 3.11 8.95
CA ASN A 62 -6.46 2.77 8.74
C ASN A 62 -6.16 1.96 7.47
N ALA A 63 -7.10 1.83 6.54
CA ALA A 63 -6.86 1.13 5.30
C ALA A 63 -5.82 1.84 4.43
N LEU A 64 -4.93 1.04 3.85
CA LEU A 64 -4.10 1.40 2.71
C LEU A 64 -4.93 1.29 1.44
N GLN A 65 -4.52 1.96 0.37
CA GLN A 65 -5.22 1.90 -0.91
C GLN A 65 -4.27 1.52 -2.05
N ALA A 66 -4.73 0.62 -2.94
CA ALA A 66 -4.06 0.30 -4.19
C ALA A 66 -5.10 -0.15 -5.22
N ASN A 67 -5.29 0.62 -6.28
CA ASN A 67 -6.35 0.40 -7.27
C ASN A 67 -6.11 -0.87 -8.10
N TRP A 68 -6.93 -1.90 -7.91
CA TRP A 68 -6.86 -3.15 -8.68
C TRP A 68 -7.11 -2.95 -10.17
N LEU A 69 -7.89 -1.94 -10.57
CA LEU A 69 -8.20 -1.68 -11.98
C LEU A 69 -7.02 -1.07 -12.75
N ASP A 70 -6.07 -0.48 -12.03
CA ASP A 70 -4.77 -0.04 -12.58
C ASP A 70 -3.67 -0.98 -12.09
N GLN A 71 -3.27 -1.92 -12.93
CA GLN A 71 -2.30 -2.96 -12.57
C GLN A 71 -0.89 -2.39 -12.31
N LYS A 72 -0.53 -1.28 -12.95
CA LYS A 72 0.76 -0.60 -12.71
C LYS A 72 0.76 0.06 -11.34
N GLU A 73 -0.30 0.82 -11.02
CA GLU A 73 -0.49 1.42 -9.70
C GLU A 73 -0.55 0.36 -8.61
N PHE A 74 -1.36 -0.68 -8.81
CA PHE A 74 -1.49 -1.79 -7.86
C PHE A 74 -0.15 -2.45 -7.56
N ALA A 75 0.62 -2.79 -8.58
CA ALA A 75 1.94 -3.39 -8.41
C ALA A 75 2.92 -2.45 -7.68
N ASN A 76 2.97 -1.17 -8.07
CA ASN A 76 3.84 -0.17 -7.46
C ASN A 76 3.51 0.05 -5.98
N ARG A 77 2.24 0.09 -5.60
CA ARG A 77 1.86 0.31 -4.20
C ARG A 77 2.04 -0.94 -3.35
N THR A 78 1.61 -2.10 -3.86
CA THR A 78 1.62 -3.34 -3.07
C THR A 78 3.02 -3.92 -2.84
N GLN A 79 4.03 -3.63 -3.68
CA GLN A 79 5.41 -4.04 -3.40
C GLN A 79 5.98 -3.47 -2.10
N HIS A 80 5.37 -2.41 -1.56
CA HIS A 80 5.76 -1.76 -0.31
C HIS A 80 5.05 -2.30 0.93
N LEU A 81 4.14 -3.25 0.77
CA LEU A 81 3.54 -3.96 1.90
C LEU A 81 4.58 -4.84 2.61
N ASP A 82 4.41 -5.05 3.91
CA ASP A 82 5.28 -5.93 4.68
C ASP A 82 4.78 -7.38 4.54
N LYS A 83 5.63 -8.26 4.01
CA LYS A 83 5.30 -9.67 3.83
C LYS A 83 5.22 -10.48 5.13
N ASN A 84 5.75 -9.96 6.22
CA ASN A 84 5.64 -10.58 7.54
C ASN A 84 4.30 -10.32 8.21
N LEU A 85 3.50 -9.39 7.66
CA LEU A 85 2.20 -9.03 8.21
C LEU A 85 1.08 -9.57 7.32
N THR A 86 -0.01 -10.02 7.95
CA THR A 86 -1.22 -10.42 7.22
C THR A 86 -1.85 -9.21 6.54
N VAL A 87 -2.21 -9.35 5.27
CA VAL A 87 -2.94 -8.34 4.49
C VAL A 87 -4.43 -8.68 4.49
N TYR A 88 -5.23 -7.80 5.06
CA TYR A 88 -6.68 -7.89 5.05
C TYR A 88 -7.22 -7.07 3.88
N VAL A 89 -7.64 -7.75 2.81
CA VAL A 89 -8.04 -7.10 1.57
C VAL A 89 -9.55 -6.97 1.46
N TYR A 90 -10.02 -5.87 0.87
CA TYR A 90 -11.43 -5.70 0.51
C TYR A 90 -11.60 -4.82 -0.74
N CYS A 91 -12.76 -4.94 -1.38
CA CYS A 91 -13.25 -4.00 -2.38
C CYS A 91 -14.72 -3.64 -2.10
N GLN A 92 -15.48 -3.17 -3.10
CA GLN A 92 -16.89 -2.82 -2.88
C GLN A 92 -17.77 -4.03 -2.55
N VAL A 93 -17.64 -5.13 -3.32
CA VAL A 93 -18.54 -6.31 -3.22
C VAL A 93 -17.81 -7.67 -3.20
N GLY A 94 -16.46 -7.68 -3.10
CA GLY A 94 -15.65 -8.89 -2.99
C GLY A 94 -14.97 -9.38 -4.27
N ALA A 95 -15.43 -9.04 -5.47
CA ALA A 95 -14.89 -9.58 -6.72
C ALA A 95 -13.46 -9.09 -7.02
N ARG A 96 -13.22 -7.77 -7.01
CA ARG A 96 -11.87 -7.19 -7.22
C ARG A 96 -10.89 -7.67 -6.15
N SER A 97 -11.34 -7.75 -4.90
CA SER A 97 -10.46 -8.18 -3.80
C SER A 97 -10.14 -9.66 -3.83
N ALA A 98 -11.01 -10.52 -4.37
CA ALA A 98 -10.68 -11.93 -4.59
C ALA A 98 -9.57 -12.09 -5.65
N SER A 99 -9.63 -11.33 -6.75
CA SER A 99 -8.57 -11.33 -7.75
C SER A 99 -7.25 -10.74 -7.22
N ALA A 100 -7.34 -9.66 -6.44
CA ALA A 100 -6.19 -9.05 -5.78
C ALA A 100 -5.55 -10.00 -4.75
N GLN A 101 -6.37 -10.73 -3.97
CA GLN A 101 -5.93 -11.76 -3.05
C GLN A 101 -5.07 -12.81 -3.76
N ALA A 102 -5.58 -13.40 -4.83
CA ALA A 102 -4.83 -14.42 -5.59
C ALA A 102 -3.48 -13.87 -6.11
N ALA A 103 -3.47 -12.62 -6.61
CA ALA A 103 -2.25 -11.99 -7.10
C ALA A 103 -1.23 -11.70 -6.00
N LEU A 104 -1.68 -11.33 -4.79
CA LEU A 104 -0.81 -11.09 -3.64
C LEU A 104 -0.30 -12.41 -3.05
N GLU A 105 -1.15 -13.43 -2.93
CA GLU A 105 -0.75 -14.77 -2.48
C GLU A 105 0.33 -15.38 -3.41
N ALA A 106 0.19 -15.19 -4.73
CA ALA A 106 1.21 -15.60 -5.70
C ALA A 106 2.56 -14.89 -5.51
N LYS A 107 2.56 -13.71 -4.89
CA LYS A 107 3.76 -12.95 -4.52
C LYS A 107 4.28 -13.27 -3.10
N GLY A 108 3.67 -14.24 -2.40
CA GLY A 108 4.06 -14.71 -1.08
C GLY A 108 3.53 -13.88 0.09
N TYR A 109 2.45 -13.13 -0.09
CA TYR A 109 1.74 -12.48 1.03
C TYR A 109 0.75 -13.46 1.66
N ASN A 110 0.54 -13.34 2.98
CA ASN A 110 -0.59 -13.96 3.65
C ASN A 110 -1.78 -13.03 3.55
N VAL A 111 -2.88 -13.44 2.89
CA VAL A 111 -3.99 -12.56 2.53
C VAL A 111 -5.32 -13.12 3.00
N ILE A 112 -6.13 -12.26 3.62
CA ILE A 112 -7.48 -12.57 4.09
C ILE A 112 -8.45 -11.59 3.45
N ASN A 113 -9.51 -12.09 2.80
CA ASN A 113 -10.49 -11.28 2.09
C ASN A 113 -11.75 -11.06 2.93
N LEU A 114 -12.35 -9.88 2.81
CA LEU A 114 -13.65 -9.55 3.41
C LEU A 114 -14.79 -10.07 2.51
N GLU A 115 -15.60 -11.01 3.02
CA GLU A 115 -16.80 -11.51 2.34
C GLU A 115 -17.78 -10.35 2.05
N GLY A 116 -18.19 -10.22 0.79
CA GLY A 116 -19.12 -9.18 0.34
C GLY A 116 -18.58 -7.75 0.40
N GLY A 117 -17.30 -7.57 0.74
CA GLY A 117 -16.58 -6.30 0.70
C GLY A 117 -17.20 -5.21 1.59
N LEU A 118 -16.94 -3.93 1.21
CA LEU A 118 -17.40 -2.77 1.97
C LEU A 118 -18.93 -2.68 2.05
N SER A 119 -19.65 -3.19 1.07
CA SER A 119 -21.12 -3.25 1.12
C SER A 119 -21.59 -4.09 2.30
N ASN A 120 -21.03 -5.30 2.48
CA ASN A 120 -21.36 -6.16 3.61
C ASN A 120 -20.90 -5.56 4.95
N TRP A 121 -19.75 -4.89 4.99
CA TRP A 121 -19.27 -4.13 6.15
C TRP A 121 -20.30 -3.09 6.60
N LYS A 122 -20.78 -2.26 5.67
CA LYS A 122 -21.80 -1.24 5.94
C LYS A 122 -23.15 -1.84 6.34
N MET A 123 -23.57 -2.95 5.71
CA MET A 123 -24.82 -3.65 6.09
C MET A 123 -24.79 -4.18 7.52
N ASN A 124 -23.61 -4.50 8.06
CA ASN A 124 -23.45 -4.88 9.46
C ASN A 124 -23.33 -3.66 10.41
N GLY A 125 -23.55 -2.43 9.92
CA GLY A 125 -23.51 -1.21 10.73
C GLY A 125 -22.10 -0.78 11.17
N PHE A 126 -21.04 -1.30 10.54
CA PHE A 126 -19.67 -0.95 10.91
C PHE A 126 -19.25 0.39 10.31
N PRO A 127 -18.46 1.19 11.06
CA PRO A 127 -18.10 2.55 10.66
C PRO A 127 -17.13 2.57 9.47
N VAL A 128 -17.18 3.67 8.72
CA VAL A 128 -16.22 4.03 7.67
C VAL A 128 -15.70 5.44 7.91
N GLU A 129 -14.46 5.69 7.49
CA GLU A 129 -13.82 7.00 7.47
C GLU A 129 -13.80 7.56 6.05
N GLY A 130 -13.46 8.84 5.89
CA GLY A 130 -13.27 9.46 4.58
C GLY A 130 -14.51 10.07 3.94
N ALA A 131 -15.72 9.83 4.45
CA ALA A 131 -16.96 10.36 3.88
C ALA A 131 -17.19 11.88 4.16
N ALA A 132 -16.27 12.53 4.86
CA ALA A 132 -16.39 13.96 5.15
C ALA A 132 -15.91 14.79 3.95
N ASN A 133 -16.65 15.85 3.63
CA ASN A 133 -16.25 16.91 2.69
C ASN A 133 -14.98 17.62 3.21
N THR A 134 -13.83 17.03 3.07
CA THR A 134 -12.57 17.77 3.20
C THR A 134 -12.49 18.69 1.99
N ALA A 135 -12.45 20.00 2.26
CA ALA A 135 -12.25 20.98 1.20
C ALA A 135 -10.96 20.62 0.44
N GLN A 136 -11.07 20.56 -0.88
CA GLN A 136 -9.89 20.34 -1.73
C GLN A 136 -8.99 21.57 -1.67
N MET A 137 -7.68 21.37 -1.69
CA MET A 137 -6.73 22.45 -1.93
C MET A 137 -6.96 23.01 -3.34
N SER A 138 -7.08 24.31 -3.46
CA SER A 138 -7.19 24.95 -4.77
C SER A 138 -5.81 25.13 -5.42
N VAL A 139 -5.78 25.22 -6.75
CA VAL A 139 -4.55 25.56 -7.49
C VAL A 139 -4.05 26.95 -7.11
N GLU A 140 -4.96 27.87 -6.73
CA GLU A 140 -4.62 29.22 -6.25
C GLU A 140 -3.89 29.16 -4.90
N ASP A 141 -4.35 28.32 -3.96
CA ASP A 141 -3.67 28.11 -2.67
C ASP A 141 -2.28 27.54 -2.85
N LEU A 142 -2.12 26.56 -3.75
CA LEU A 142 -0.81 26.04 -4.12
C LEU A 142 0.11 27.15 -4.65
N ASN A 143 -0.37 27.92 -5.64
CA ASN A 143 0.42 28.99 -6.26
C ASN A 143 0.79 30.08 -5.25
N THR A 144 -0.16 30.47 -4.40
CA THR A 144 0.06 31.44 -3.33
C THR A 144 1.12 30.93 -2.35
N THR A 145 1.00 29.67 -1.90
CA THR A 145 1.96 29.08 -0.96
C THR A 145 3.36 28.99 -1.56
N THR A 146 3.47 28.53 -2.80
CA THR A 146 4.78 28.38 -3.48
C THR A 146 5.45 29.72 -3.79
N SER A 147 4.66 30.78 -4.07
CA SER A 147 5.17 32.12 -4.35
C SER A 147 5.53 32.91 -3.09
N SER A 148 4.79 32.73 -1.99
CA SER A 148 4.98 33.48 -0.74
C SER A 148 6.13 32.93 0.11
N ASN A 149 6.64 31.73 -0.17
CA ASN A 149 7.71 31.10 0.57
C ASN A 149 8.97 30.94 -0.31
N LYS A 150 10.13 31.21 0.26
CA LYS A 150 11.41 31.12 -0.47
C LYS A 150 11.71 29.72 -0.98
N ILE A 151 11.44 28.70 -0.16
CA ILE A 151 11.62 27.29 -0.50
C ILE A 151 10.38 26.53 -0.02
N VAL A 152 9.73 25.79 -0.91
CA VAL A 152 8.57 24.93 -0.60
C VAL A 152 8.85 23.52 -1.09
N LEU A 153 8.82 22.55 -0.20
CA LEU A 153 8.80 21.13 -0.55
C LEU A 153 7.35 20.66 -0.53
N VAL A 154 6.82 20.34 -1.70
CA VAL A 154 5.49 19.74 -1.87
C VAL A 154 5.62 18.23 -1.84
N GLU A 155 4.86 17.56 -0.97
CA GLU A 155 4.63 16.13 -0.98
C GLU A 155 3.22 15.88 -1.51
N ILE A 156 3.11 15.14 -2.62
CA ILE A 156 1.84 14.63 -3.13
C ILE A 156 1.73 13.16 -2.73
N GLY A 157 0.77 12.85 -1.88
CA GLY A 157 0.62 11.52 -1.33
C GLY A 157 -0.52 11.43 -0.32
N GLY A 158 -0.44 10.47 0.59
CA GLY A 158 -1.42 10.30 1.66
C GLY A 158 -1.04 9.18 2.60
N ASP A 159 -1.60 9.18 3.81
CA ASP A 159 -1.32 8.15 4.82
C ASP A 159 -1.88 6.77 4.44
N TRP A 160 -2.76 6.74 3.45
CA TRP A 160 -3.33 5.54 2.84
C TRP A 160 -2.44 4.92 1.74
N CYS A 161 -1.39 5.61 1.31
CA CYS A 161 -0.50 5.19 0.22
C CYS A 161 0.70 4.40 0.80
N PRO A 162 0.86 3.09 0.50
CA PRO A 162 1.93 2.27 1.07
C PRO A 162 3.35 2.83 0.86
N PRO A 163 3.78 3.26 -0.35
CA PRO A 163 5.10 3.87 -0.52
C PRO A 163 5.23 5.21 0.20
N CYS A 164 4.15 6.01 0.32
CA CYS A 164 4.19 7.27 1.07
C CYS A 164 4.50 7.03 2.55
N ARG A 165 3.92 5.98 3.16
CA ARG A 165 4.25 5.58 4.54
C ARG A 165 5.73 5.23 4.74
N LYS A 166 6.38 4.65 3.73
CA LYS A 166 7.83 4.38 3.78
C LYS A 166 8.66 5.66 3.84
N MET A 167 8.13 6.78 3.35
CA MET A 167 8.80 8.08 3.38
C MET A 167 8.69 8.79 4.73
N LEU A 168 7.73 8.46 5.60
CA LEU A 168 7.51 9.15 6.89
C LEU A 168 8.79 9.30 7.72
N PRO A 169 9.59 8.24 8.00
CA PRO A 169 10.80 8.39 8.80
C PRO A 169 11.89 9.22 8.12
N VAL A 170 11.94 9.28 6.79
CA VAL A 170 12.87 10.12 6.03
C VAL A 170 12.46 11.59 6.14
N LEU A 171 11.16 11.87 5.95
CA LEU A 171 10.59 13.22 6.06
C LEU A 171 10.71 13.77 7.48
N GLU A 172 10.52 12.96 8.52
CA GLU A 172 10.73 13.37 9.90
C GLU A 172 12.18 13.79 10.16
N LYS A 173 13.16 13.01 9.70
CA LYS A 173 14.57 13.35 9.79
C LYS A 173 14.89 14.63 9.01
N LEU A 174 14.34 14.79 7.80
CA LEU A 174 14.51 15.97 6.98
C LEU A 174 13.99 17.23 7.69
N LYS A 175 12.80 17.17 8.30
CA LYS A 175 12.19 18.29 9.04
C LYS A 175 12.98 18.67 10.30
N GLN A 176 13.60 17.68 10.96
CA GLN A 176 14.41 17.94 12.16
C GLN A 176 15.75 18.60 11.84
N LYS A 177 16.39 18.24 10.74
CA LYS A 177 17.71 18.78 10.36
C LYS A 177 17.83 18.95 8.85
N PRO A 178 17.14 19.93 8.25
CA PRO A 178 17.24 20.20 6.81
C PRO A 178 18.54 20.89 6.46
N ALA A 179 19.03 20.69 5.22
CA ALA A 179 20.19 21.42 4.69
C ALA A 179 19.91 22.92 4.50
N ALA A 180 18.64 23.30 4.25
CA ALA A 180 18.15 24.68 4.24
C ALA A 180 16.71 24.72 4.77
N PRO A 181 16.27 25.82 5.43
CA PRO A 181 14.88 25.96 5.86
C PRO A 181 13.91 25.94 4.68
N PHE A 182 12.81 25.20 4.83
CA PHE A 182 11.76 25.11 3.80
C PHE A 182 10.37 25.06 4.44
N TYR A 183 9.36 25.46 3.66
CA TYR A 183 7.95 25.22 3.98
C TYR A 183 7.56 23.82 3.44
N PHE A 184 6.92 23.01 4.27
CA PHE A 184 6.44 21.70 3.86
C PHE A 184 4.94 21.77 3.55
N LEU A 185 4.57 21.50 2.29
CA LEU A 185 3.20 21.47 1.83
C LEU A 185 2.78 20.03 1.50
N LYS A 186 1.74 19.53 2.17
CA LYS A 186 1.17 18.22 1.87
C LYS A 186 -0.06 18.38 0.98
N VAL A 187 -0.07 17.67 -0.14
CA VAL A 187 -1.18 17.57 -1.09
C VAL A 187 -1.74 16.15 -1.00
N ASP A 188 -3.04 16.01 -0.74
CA ASP A 188 -3.68 14.71 -0.69
C ASP A 188 -3.93 14.18 -2.11
N GLY A 189 -3.15 13.18 -2.51
CA GLY A 189 -3.23 12.57 -3.84
C GLY A 189 -4.53 11.85 -4.15
N ALA A 190 -5.45 11.71 -3.20
CA ALA A 190 -6.78 11.17 -3.44
C ALA A 190 -7.87 12.25 -3.45
N ASN A 191 -7.63 13.40 -2.80
CA ASN A 191 -8.61 14.48 -2.65
C ASN A 191 -8.31 15.68 -3.56
N ASP A 192 -7.06 16.12 -3.65
CA ASP A 192 -6.66 17.38 -4.30
C ASP A 192 -6.38 17.18 -5.79
N ILE A 193 -7.36 16.64 -6.51
CA ILE A 193 -7.24 16.18 -7.91
C ILE A 193 -6.82 17.28 -8.87
N ASP A 194 -7.35 18.51 -8.70
CA ASP A 194 -7.03 19.60 -9.61
C ASP A 194 -5.60 20.11 -9.39
N VAL A 195 -5.12 20.09 -8.15
CA VAL A 195 -3.72 20.37 -7.82
C VAL A 195 -2.79 19.31 -8.42
N MET A 196 -3.14 18.03 -8.29
CA MET A 196 -2.37 16.96 -8.93
C MET A 196 -2.25 17.13 -10.44
N LYS A 197 -3.36 17.43 -11.12
CA LYS A 197 -3.39 17.68 -12.57
C LYS A 197 -2.52 18.89 -12.94
N SER A 198 -2.63 19.99 -12.19
CA SER A 198 -1.84 21.21 -12.45
C SER A 198 -0.34 20.99 -12.30
N LEU A 199 0.04 20.06 -11.43
CA LEU A 199 1.44 19.66 -11.20
C LEU A 199 1.89 18.50 -12.11
N ASN A 200 1.03 17.95 -12.97
CA ASN A 200 1.32 16.75 -13.77
C ASN A 200 1.88 15.58 -12.90
N ALA A 201 1.27 15.36 -11.73
CA ALA A 201 1.67 14.29 -10.82
C ALA A 201 0.86 13.03 -11.12
N GLU A 202 1.50 11.98 -11.65
CA GLU A 202 0.85 10.73 -12.04
C GLU A 202 1.05 9.63 -11.01
N GLY A 203 2.21 9.59 -10.35
CA GLY A 203 2.56 8.58 -9.35
C GLY A 203 2.59 9.13 -7.93
N LEU A 204 2.58 8.22 -6.95
CA LEU A 204 2.65 8.57 -5.52
C LEU A 204 3.70 7.71 -4.80
N PRO A 205 4.46 8.32 -3.85
CA PRO A 205 4.55 9.75 -3.61
C PRO A 205 5.24 10.50 -4.75
N THR A 206 4.86 11.77 -4.96
CA THR A 206 5.63 12.70 -5.79
C THR A 206 6.09 13.86 -4.92
N PHE A 207 7.37 14.19 -5.01
CA PHE A 207 7.99 15.32 -4.31
C PHE A 207 8.41 16.39 -5.31
N ILE A 208 8.04 17.65 -5.03
CA ILE A 208 8.39 18.78 -5.89
C ILE A 208 8.98 19.89 -5.04
N LEU A 209 10.14 20.40 -5.42
CA LEU A 209 10.78 21.52 -4.77
C LEU A 209 10.59 22.80 -5.58
N PHE A 210 9.97 23.78 -4.95
CA PHE A 210 9.85 25.14 -5.49
C PHE A 210 10.82 26.05 -4.78
N LYS A 211 11.49 26.94 -5.55
CA LYS A 211 12.31 28.04 -5.04
C LYS A 211 11.83 29.34 -5.66
N ASN A 212 11.38 30.28 -4.83
CA ASN A 212 10.81 31.56 -5.26
C ASN A 212 9.69 31.35 -6.33
N GLY A 213 8.78 30.41 -6.08
CA GLY A 213 7.65 30.09 -6.96
C GLY A 213 7.98 29.26 -8.21
N LYS A 214 9.26 28.92 -8.44
CA LYS A 214 9.66 28.10 -9.61
C LYS A 214 10.03 26.68 -9.17
N GLU A 215 9.52 25.67 -9.90
CA GLU A 215 9.93 24.30 -9.73
C GLU A 215 11.43 24.16 -10.09
N THR A 216 12.21 23.61 -9.15
CA THR A 216 13.68 23.41 -9.31
C THR A 216 14.09 21.95 -9.25
N TRP A 217 13.24 21.09 -8.68
CA TRP A 217 13.50 19.67 -8.59
C TRP A 217 12.20 18.90 -8.41
N ARG A 218 12.17 17.67 -8.95
CA ARG A 218 11.05 16.74 -8.83
C ARG A 218 11.56 15.32 -8.71
N HIS A 219 10.84 14.49 -7.94
CA HIS A 219 11.08 13.06 -7.86
C HIS A 219 9.76 12.32 -7.62
N GLU A 220 9.54 11.23 -8.34
CA GLU A 220 8.42 10.31 -8.12
C GLU A 220 8.93 9.02 -7.46
N GLY A 221 8.28 8.56 -6.40
CA GLY A 221 8.65 7.39 -5.63
C GLY A 221 9.48 7.70 -4.39
N LEU A 222 10.25 6.71 -3.93
CA LEU A 222 11.04 6.82 -2.70
C LEU A 222 12.29 7.69 -2.92
N VAL A 223 12.56 8.56 -1.96
CA VAL A 223 13.69 9.51 -1.97
C VAL A 223 14.53 9.32 -0.71
N THR A 224 15.84 9.39 -0.83
CA THR A 224 16.75 9.34 0.31
C THR A 224 16.88 10.72 0.98
N LEU A 225 17.33 10.74 2.24
CA LEU A 225 17.60 11.99 2.94
C LEU A 225 18.69 12.83 2.24
N GLU A 226 19.69 12.16 1.67
CA GLU A 226 20.80 12.76 0.92
C GLU A 226 20.30 13.47 -0.33
N GLU A 227 19.39 12.85 -1.09
CA GLU A 227 18.79 13.45 -2.29
C GLU A 227 17.97 14.69 -1.96
N PHE A 228 17.16 14.65 -0.89
CA PHE A 228 16.44 15.85 -0.42
C PHE A 228 17.39 16.98 -0.04
N ASN A 229 18.43 16.69 0.75
CA ASN A 229 19.40 17.70 1.16
C ASN A 229 20.18 18.25 -0.03
N ALA A 230 20.53 17.43 -1.03
CA ALA A 230 21.17 17.88 -2.25
C ALA A 230 20.25 18.81 -3.06
N ALA A 231 18.94 18.51 -3.16
CA ALA A 231 17.97 19.37 -3.81
C ALA A 231 17.75 20.71 -3.08
N LEU A 232 17.72 20.70 -1.76
CA LEU A 232 17.56 21.91 -0.95
C LEU A 232 18.77 22.87 -1.09
N ASN A 233 20.00 22.34 -1.26
CA ASN A 233 21.25 23.12 -1.36
C ASN A 233 21.52 23.70 -2.77
N LYS A 234 20.92 23.16 -3.81
CA LYS A 234 21.06 23.69 -5.20
C LYS A 234 20.27 24.99 -5.37
#